data_8b8fc02fd4f986fc3e4c73851fee7663
#
_entry.id   8b8fc02fd4f986fc3e4c73851fee7663
#
_cell.length_a   1.000
_cell.length_b   1.000
_cell.length_c   1.000
_cell.angle_alpha   90.00
_cell.angle_beta   90.00
_cell.angle_gamma   90.00
#
_symmetry.space_group_name_H-M   'P 1'
#
loop_
_entity.id
_entity.type
_entity.pdbx_description
1 polymer ?
#
loop_
_entity_poly.entity_id
_entity_poly.type
_entity_poly.pdbx_seq_one_letter_code
_entity_poly.pdbx_strand_id
1 'polypeptide(L)'
;MNKRSFLLSLVLGAISVHSFTGAVSAADIKVMISGGLTAAYRELVLQFEAGTGNKVITAFGPSMGTTENAIPVRIARGEPADVLIMVGTALDDLIKEGKVADGSKVDLVLSPIGMAVRAGAPKPDIGSVEALKRTLLAAKSIAYSDSASGVYVGTELFQRLGIADQVKGKARMIPAEPVAAVVARGEAEIGFQQVSELLPIAGADFVGQLPLEVQKITVFSAGIATAAKEPVAGKALIAFLASPAAAPSLTKSGLEPVAAAMAK
;
A
#
# COMPACT_ATOMS: atom_id res chain seq x y z
N MET A 1 -16.28 30.51 -88.15
CA MET A 1 -15.13 30.48 -87.25
C MET A 1 -15.65 30.27 -85.85
N ASN A 2 -15.63 29.02 -85.37
CA ASN A 2 -16.27 28.56 -84.09
C ASN A 2 -15.22 28.60 -82.95
N LYS A 3 -15.47 29.42 -81.94
CA LYS A 3 -14.76 29.35 -80.68
C LYS A 3 -15.49 28.41 -79.70
N ARG A 4 -14.88 27.25 -79.39
CA ARG A 4 -15.34 26.37 -78.37
C ARG A 4 -14.67 26.78 -77.07
N SER A 5 -15.48 27.20 -76.04
CA SER A 5 -15.08 27.39 -74.65
C SER A 5 -15.08 26.09 -73.95
N PHE A 6 -13.95 25.70 -73.34
CA PHE A 6 -13.77 24.55 -72.48
C PHE A 6 -13.99 24.98 -71.02
N LEU A 7 -15.06 24.57 -70.41
CA LEU A 7 -15.31 24.75 -68.97
C LEU A 7 -14.66 23.62 -68.22
N LEU A 8 -13.64 23.91 -67.42
CA LEU A 8 -12.94 23.01 -66.54
C LEU A 8 -13.67 23.04 -65.17
N SER A 9 -14.46 21.99 -64.83
CA SER A 9 -15.10 21.88 -63.53
C SER A 9 -14.10 21.26 -62.53
N LEU A 10 -13.69 22.06 -61.54
CA LEU A 10 -12.86 21.65 -60.43
C LEU A 10 -13.78 21.04 -59.34
N VAL A 11 -13.75 19.73 -59.19
CA VAL A 11 -14.44 19.04 -58.09
C VAL A 11 -13.51 19.04 -56.87
N LEU A 12 -13.80 19.91 -55.89
CA LEU A 12 -13.14 19.88 -54.57
C LEU A 12 -13.76 18.75 -53.73
N GLY A 13 -13.08 17.64 -53.65
CA GLY A 13 -13.44 16.57 -52.73
C GLY A 13 -13.09 16.96 -51.28
N ALA A 14 -14.06 17.30 -50.47
CA ALA A 14 -13.90 17.50 -49.03
C ALA A 14 -13.67 16.13 -48.34
N ILE A 15 -12.43 15.87 -47.97
CA ILE A 15 -12.09 14.72 -47.12
C ILE A 15 -12.49 15.05 -45.67
N SER A 16 -13.66 14.59 -45.24
CA SER A 16 -14.09 14.65 -43.83
C SER A 16 -13.24 13.72 -43.01
N VAL A 17 -12.24 14.23 -42.28
CA VAL A 17 -11.52 13.48 -41.27
C VAL A 17 -12.44 13.33 -40.07
N HIS A 18 -13.09 12.18 -39.95
CA HIS A 18 -13.82 11.80 -38.74
C HIS A 18 -12.81 11.39 -37.67
N SER A 19 -12.50 12.30 -36.76
CA SER A 19 -11.79 11.98 -35.53
C SER A 19 -12.70 11.07 -34.68
N PHE A 20 -12.45 9.77 -34.70
CA PHE A 20 -13.03 8.84 -33.74
C PHE A 20 -12.41 9.14 -32.38
N THR A 21 -12.99 10.07 -31.61
CA THR A 21 -12.82 10.13 -30.17
C THR A 21 -13.61 8.96 -29.59
N GLY A 22 -12.99 7.79 -29.53
CA GLY A 22 -13.54 6.69 -28.76
C GLY A 22 -13.74 7.17 -27.33
N ALA A 23 -14.97 7.35 -26.87
CA ALA A 23 -15.26 7.57 -25.47
C ALA A 23 -14.73 6.33 -24.72
N VAL A 24 -13.67 6.52 -23.95
CA VAL A 24 -13.21 5.46 -23.03
C VAL A 24 -14.35 5.28 -22.03
N SER A 25 -15.03 4.12 -22.12
CA SER A 25 -16.07 3.77 -21.15
C SER A 25 -15.45 3.71 -19.77
N ALA A 26 -16.12 4.30 -18.79
CA ALA A 26 -15.75 4.18 -17.39
C ALA A 26 -15.66 2.69 -16.99
N ALA A 27 -14.55 2.28 -16.39
CA ALA A 27 -14.30 0.91 -15.96
C ALA A 27 -14.53 0.73 -14.47
N ASP A 28 -14.98 -0.46 -14.06
CA ASP A 28 -15.08 -0.91 -12.67
C ASP A 28 -13.82 -1.73 -12.31
N ILE A 29 -12.83 -1.07 -11.71
CA ILE A 29 -11.53 -1.68 -11.37
C ILE A 29 -11.63 -2.37 -10.01
N LYS A 30 -11.45 -3.68 -9.95
CA LYS A 30 -11.42 -4.45 -8.70
C LYS A 30 -10.01 -4.47 -8.12
N VAL A 31 -9.88 -3.93 -6.92
CA VAL A 31 -8.60 -3.81 -6.22
C VAL A 31 -8.62 -4.60 -4.93
N MET A 32 -7.61 -5.44 -4.70
CA MET A 32 -7.32 -5.99 -3.38
C MET A 32 -6.12 -5.27 -2.79
N ILE A 33 -6.26 -4.73 -1.59
CA ILE A 33 -5.22 -3.93 -0.95
C ILE A 33 -5.00 -4.32 0.51
N SER A 34 -3.73 -4.30 0.94
CA SER A 34 -3.35 -4.53 2.32
C SER A 34 -3.16 -3.23 3.13
N GLY A 35 -3.10 -3.36 4.46
CA GLY A 35 -3.20 -2.27 5.43
C GLY A 35 -2.25 -1.10 5.21
N GLY A 36 -0.99 -1.35 4.87
CA GLY A 36 0.07 -0.34 4.87
C GLY A 36 -0.18 0.89 3.99
N LEU A 37 -0.94 0.77 2.89
CA LEU A 37 -1.31 1.91 2.04
C LEU A 37 -2.72 2.46 2.33
N THR A 38 -3.53 1.80 3.14
CA THR A 38 -4.97 2.04 3.21
C THR A 38 -5.34 3.50 3.47
N ALA A 39 -4.64 4.20 4.36
CA ALA A 39 -4.97 5.59 4.71
C ALA A 39 -4.81 6.54 3.51
N ALA A 40 -3.64 6.52 2.85
CA ALA A 40 -3.39 7.33 1.65
C ALA A 40 -4.25 6.88 0.46
N TYR A 41 -4.40 5.57 0.27
CA TYR A 41 -5.15 5.00 -0.83
C TYR A 41 -6.61 5.45 -0.85
N ARG A 42 -7.29 5.53 0.29
CA ARG A 42 -8.69 6.00 0.37
C ARG A 42 -8.86 7.42 -0.19
N GLU A 43 -7.92 8.30 0.08
CA GLU A 43 -7.91 9.67 -0.45
C GLU A 43 -7.57 9.67 -1.95
N LEU A 44 -6.55 8.92 -2.35
CA LEU A 44 -6.05 8.86 -3.72
C LEU A 44 -7.06 8.21 -4.69
N VAL A 45 -7.81 7.20 -4.26
CA VAL A 45 -8.86 6.60 -5.09
C VAL A 45 -9.93 7.62 -5.47
N LEU A 46 -10.37 8.45 -4.54
CA LEU A 46 -11.36 9.50 -4.86
C LEU A 46 -10.83 10.50 -5.89
N GLN A 47 -9.54 10.86 -5.81
CA GLN A 47 -8.90 11.73 -6.80
C GLN A 47 -8.80 11.05 -8.17
N PHE A 48 -8.43 9.77 -8.20
CA PHE A 48 -8.36 8.99 -9.44
C PHE A 48 -9.73 8.85 -10.11
N GLU A 49 -10.76 8.49 -9.35
CA GLU A 49 -12.14 8.37 -9.86
C GLU A 49 -12.64 9.70 -10.42
N ALA A 50 -12.41 10.81 -9.69
CA ALA A 50 -12.81 12.14 -10.15
C ALA A 50 -12.09 12.58 -11.43
N GLY A 51 -10.81 12.20 -11.58
CA GLY A 51 -10.00 12.57 -12.74
C GLY A 51 -10.23 11.71 -13.98
N THR A 52 -10.71 10.47 -13.82
CA THR A 52 -10.82 9.50 -14.93
C THR A 52 -12.23 9.05 -15.25
N GLY A 53 -13.17 9.24 -14.33
CA GLY A 53 -14.52 8.68 -14.42
C GLY A 53 -14.60 7.18 -14.11
N ASN A 54 -13.48 6.47 -13.96
CA ASN A 54 -13.47 5.07 -13.55
C ASN A 54 -14.01 4.91 -12.13
N LYS A 55 -14.45 3.69 -11.78
CA LYS A 55 -14.82 3.29 -10.43
C LYS A 55 -13.83 2.29 -9.88
N VAL A 56 -13.55 2.38 -8.57
CA VAL A 56 -12.65 1.45 -7.90
C VAL A 56 -13.40 0.68 -6.82
N ILE A 57 -13.52 -0.63 -7.02
CA ILE A 57 -14.18 -1.55 -6.10
C ILE A 57 -13.10 -2.19 -5.25
N THR A 58 -12.99 -1.76 -4.00
CA THR A 58 -11.88 -2.14 -3.11
C THR A 58 -12.27 -3.23 -2.13
N ALA A 59 -11.40 -4.23 -2.01
CA ALA A 59 -11.44 -5.27 -1.00
C ALA A 59 -10.15 -5.21 -0.15
N PHE A 60 -10.30 -5.16 1.16
CA PHE A 60 -9.19 -5.09 2.11
C PHE A 60 -8.84 -6.47 2.65
N GLY A 61 -7.54 -6.72 2.86
CA GLY A 61 -7.05 -7.96 3.46
C GLY A 61 -5.53 -7.93 3.68
N PRO A 62 -4.99 -8.79 4.56
CA PRO A 62 -3.54 -8.83 4.77
C PRO A 62 -2.80 -9.35 3.53
N SER A 63 -1.53 -8.89 3.37
CA SER A 63 -0.65 -9.31 2.28
C SER A 63 -0.24 -10.78 2.37
N MET A 64 -0.35 -11.39 3.53
CA MET A 64 0.10 -12.75 3.81
C MET A 64 -0.76 -13.38 4.92
N GLY A 65 -0.49 -14.64 5.22
CA GLY A 65 -1.24 -15.39 6.23
C GLY A 65 -2.34 -16.24 5.63
N THR A 66 -3.08 -16.93 6.51
CA THR A 66 -4.06 -17.97 6.15
C THR A 66 -5.51 -17.59 6.49
N THR A 67 -5.75 -16.35 6.91
CA THR A 67 -7.10 -15.84 7.19
C THR A 67 -7.92 -15.77 5.89
N GLU A 68 -9.22 -15.96 5.97
CA GLU A 68 -10.12 -15.98 4.80
C GLU A 68 -10.04 -14.71 3.94
N ASN A 69 -9.74 -13.56 4.56
CA ASN A 69 -9.61 -12.28 3.89
C ASN A 69 -8.19 -11.98 3.40
N ALA A 70 -7.20 -12.84 3.66
CA ALA A 70 -5.85 -12.66 3.15
C ALA A 70 -5.83 -12.65 1.61
N ILE A 71 -5.12 -11.70 1.01
CA ILE A 71 -5.08 -11.54 -0.45
C ILE A 71 -4.67 -12.83 -1.15
N PRO A 72 -3.60 -13.56 -0.74
CA PRO A 72 -3.24 -14.82 -1.37
C PRO A 72 -4.36 -15.88 -1.30
N VAL A 73 -5.06 -15.97 -0.16
CA VAL A 73 -6.18 -16.92 0.03
C VAL A 73 -7.35 -16.57 -0.90
N ARG A 74 -7.69 -15.30 -1.02
CA ARG A 74 -8.75 -14.80 -1.94
C ARG A 74 -8.42 -15.08 -3.38
N ILE A 75 -7.17 -14.83 -3.80
CA ILE A 75 -6.70 -15.11 -5.17
C ILE A 75 -6.69 -16.62 -5.44
N ALA A 76 -6.25 -17.44 -4.49
CA ALA A 76 -6.23 -18.90 -4.65
C ALA A 76 -7.63 -19.49 -4.85
N ARG A 77 -8.67 -18.94 -4.19
CA ARG A 77 -10.08 -19.38 -4.41
C ARG A 77 -10.75 -18.76 -5.64
N GLY A 78 -10.02 -17.98 -6.44
CA GLY A 78 -10.52 -17.41 -7.70
C GLY A 78 -11.36 -16.14 -7.53
N GLU A 79 -11.24 -15.42 -6.42
CA GLU A 79 -11.93 -14.15 -6.24
C GLU A 79 -11.39 -13.11 -7.24
N PRO A 80 -12.28 -12.41 -7.99
CA PRO A 80 -11.84 -11.56 -9.08
C PRO A 80 -11.15 -10.29 -8.57
N ALA A 81 -9.97 -10.00 -9.15
CA ALA A 81 -9.24 -8.76 -8.95
C ALA A 81 -8.58 -8.32 -10.26
N ASP A 82 -8.43 -7.02 -10.44
CA ASP A 82 -7.66 -6.41 -11.54
C ASP A 82 -6.29 -5.95 -11.05
N VAL A 83 -6.25 -5.34 -9.86
CA VAL A 83 -5.04 -4.82 -9.24
C VAL A 83 -4.87 -5.40 -7.84
N LEU A 84 -3.66 -5.85 -7.53
CA LEU A 84 -3.24 -6.23 -6.19
C LEU A 84 -2.25 -5.18 -5.67
N ILE A 85 -2.47 -4.67 -4.44
CA ILE A 85 -1.57 -3.72 -3.76
C ILE A 85 -1.22 -4.33 -2.41
N MET A 86 0.04 -4.77 -2.26
CA MET A 86 0.44 -5.56 -1.10
C MET A 86 1.95 -5.49 -0.85
N VAL A 87 2.43 -6.16 0.17
CA VAL A 87 3.87 -6.31 0.44
C VAL A 87 4.57 -6.90 -0.79
N GLY A 88 5.63 -6.23 -1.26
CA GLY A 88 6.30 -6.54 -2.51
C GLY A 88 6.82 -7.98 -2.61
N THR A 89 7.35 -8.55 -1.53
CA THR A 89 7.80 -9.96 -1.52
C THR A 89 6.65 -10.95 -1.65
N ALA A 90 5.51 -10.66 -1.01
CA ALA A 90 4.31 -11.51 -1.16
C ALA A 90 3.67 -11.37 -2.57
N LEU A 91 3.80 -10.20 -3.20
CA LEU A 91 3.41 -10.02 -4.59
C LEU A 91 4.33 -10.81 -5.55
N ASP A 92 5.64 -10.87 -5.24
CA ASP A 92 6.62 -11.68 -6.01
C ASP A 92 6.27 -13.17 -5.98
N ASP A 93 5.74 -13.67 -4.85
CA ASP A 93 5.30 -15.05 -4.77
C ASP A 93 4.07 -15.30 -5.66
N LEU A 94 3.10 -14.38 -5.67
CA LEU A 94 1.94 -14.45 -6.59
C LEU A 94 2.34 -14.34 -8.08
N ILE A 95 3.43 -13.61 -8.40
CA ILE A 95 3.99 -13.58 -9.76
C ILE A 95 4.54 -14.96 -10.11
N LYS A 96 5.34 -15.58 -9.24
CA LYS A 96 5.89 -16.95 -9.46
C LYS A 96 4.79 -17.99 -9.62
N GLU A 97 3.67 -17.82 -8.91
CA GLU A 97 2.49 -18.68 -9.02
C GLU A 97 1.64 -18.40 -10.29
N GLY A 98 2.01 -17.42 -11.11
CA GLY A 98 1.27 -17.02 -12.31
C GLY A 98 -0.07 -16.33 -12.02
N LYS A 99 -0.28 -15.82 -10.82
CA LYS A 99 -1.50 -15.11 -10.40
C LYS A 99 -1.44 -13.61 -10.68
N VAL A 100 -0.24 -13.06 -10.80
CA VAL A 100 0.05 -11.67 -11.18
C VAL A 100 0.87 -11.69 -12.47
N ALA A 101 0.51 -10.82 -13.41
CA ALA A 101 1.17 -10.75 -14.71
C ALA A 101 2.64 -10.33 -14.55
N ASP A 102 3.53 -11.10 -15.16
CA ASP A 102 4.95 -10.79 -15.17
C ASP A 102 5.22 -9.41 -15.78
N GLY A 103 6.21 -8.68 -15.21
CA GLY A 103 6.54 -7.31 -15.61
C GLY A 103 5.49 -6.24 -15.27
N SER A 104 4.40 -6.60 -14.57
CA SER A 104 3.39 -5.62 -14.14
C SER A 104 3.64 -5.01 -12.77
N LYS A 105 4.60 -5.54 -12.00
CA LYS A 105 4.93 -5.05 -10.66
C LYS A 105 5.51 -3.64 -10.70
N VAL A 106 4.97 -2.77 -9.85
CA VAL A 106 5.47 -1.42 -9.60
C VAL A 106 5.62 -1.23 -8.09
N ASP A 107 6.81 -0.90 -7.63
CA ASP A 107 7.04 -0.53 -6.24
C ASP A 107 6.51 0.88 -6.00
N LEU A 108 5.60 1.03 -5.06
CA LEU A 108 4.88 2.28 -4.81
C LEU A 108 5.54 3.09 -3.68
N VAL A 109 5.74 2.45 -2.53
CA VAL A 109 6.19 3.13 -1.32
C VAL A 109 7.09 2.27 -0.45
N LEU A 110 7.91 2.95 0.33
CA LEU A 110 8.67 2.42 1.44
C LEU A 110 7.91 2.73 2.74
N SER A 111 7.73 1.73 3.59
CA SER A 111 6.98 1.85 4.83
C SER A 111 7.84 1.42 6.02
N PRO A 112 8.20 2.35 6.92
CA PRO A 112 8.95 2.04 8.13
C PRO A 112 8.05 1.49 9.23
N ILE A 113 8.65 0.76 10.17
CA ILE A 113 8.01 0.32 11.40
C ILE A 113 8.16 1.43 12.45
N GLY A 114 7.07 1.68 13.18
CA GLY A 114 7.06 2.61 14.28
C GLY A 114 6.48 2.02 15.56
N MET A 115 6.55 2.81 16.62
CA MET A 115 5.98 2.50 17.92
C MET A 115 4.89 3.49 18.29
N ALA A 116 3.84 3.02 18.94
CA ALA A 116 2.77 3.83 19.52
C ALA A 116 2.57 3.48 21.00
N VAL A 117 2.08 4.47 21.74
CA VAL A 117 1.58 4.37 23.11
C VAL A 117 0.13 4.86 23.15
N ARG A 118 -0.57 4.63 24.25
CA ARG A 118 -1.90 5.21 24.46
C ARG A 118 -1.81 6.75 24.46
N ALA A 119 -2.80 7.40 23.88
CA ALA A 119 -2.85 8.86 23.85
C ALA A 119 -2.74 9.47 25.24
N GLY A 120 -1.86 10.48 25.39
CA GLY A 120 -1.55 11.13 26.65
C GLY A 120 -0.62 10.37 27.59
N ALA A 121 -0.22 9.13 27.25
CA ALA A 121 0.81 8.43 28.01
C ALA A 121 2.21 9.01 27.72
N PRO A 122 3.15 8.94 28.67
CA PRO A 122 4.53 9.34 28.43
C PRO A 122 5.11 8.60 27.22
N LYS A 123 5.74 9.34 26.29
CA LYS A 123 6.42 8.76 25.14
C LYS A 123 7.83 8.33 25.57
N PRO A 124 8.14 7.03 25.57
CA PRO A 124 9.48 6.56 25.94
C PRO A 124 10.49 6.91 24.83
N ASP A 125 11.76 7.02 25.24
CA ASP A 125 12.85 7.21 24.30
C ASP A 125 13.13 5.93 23.51
N ILE A 126 13.09 6.03 22.17
CA ILE A 126 13.47 4.98 21.23
C ILE A 126 14.45 5.49 20.17
N GLY A 127 15.10 6.62 20.39
CA GLY A 127 15.96 7.29 19.41
C GLY A 127 17.28 6.57 19.14
N SER A 128 17.62 5.52 19.89
CA SER A 128 18.77 4.65 19.64
C SER A 128 18.43 3.20 19.96
N VAL A 129 19.26 2.27 19.48
CA VAL A 129 19.11 0.83 19.75
C VAL A 129 19.08 0.55 21.25
N GLU A 130 19.97 1.19 22.02
CA GLU A 130 20.05 1.02 23.47
C GLU A 130 18.83 1.64 24.19
N ALA A 131 18.31 2.77 23.72
CA ALA A 131 17.10 3.39 24.27
C ALA A 131 15.88 2.50 23.98
N LEU A 132 15.73 2.02 22.76
CA LEU A 132 14.67 1.05 22.38
C LEU A 132 14.74 -0.21 23.25
N LYS A 133 15.93 -0.78 23.43
CA LYS A 133 16.13 -1.96 24.26
C LYS A 133 15.69 -1.72 25.71
N ARG A 134 16.10 -0.60 26.34
CA ARG A 134 15.66 -0.23 27.70
C ARG A 134 14.13 -0.08 27.77
N THR A 135 13.52 0.60 26.80
CA THR A 135 12.08 0.77 26.70
C THR A 135 11.35 -0.56 26.64
N LEU A 136 11.79 -1.49 25.77
CA LEU A 136 11.21 -2.82 25.64
C LEU A 136 11.34 -3.65 26.90
N LEU A 137 12.47 -3.57 27.60
CA LEU A 137 12.68 -4.29 28.86
C LEU A 137 11.79 -3.73 29.99
N ALA A 138 11.60 -2.41 30.05
CA ALA A 138 10.78 -1.74 31.04
C ALA A 138 9.27 -1.90 30.82
N ALA A 139 8.82 -2.01 29.57
CA ALA A 139 7.40 -2.11 29.23
C ALA A 139 6.72 -3.31 29.90
N LYS A 140 5.49 -3.12 30.37
CA LYS A 140 4.66 -4.16 30.99
C LYS A 140 4.06 -5.10 29.97
N SER A 141 3.73 -4.58 28.77
CA SER A 141 3.16 -5.36 27.67
C SER A 141 3.51 -4.75 26.33
N ILE A 142 3.75 -5.60 25.34
CA ILE A 142 4.18 -5.25 23.99
C ILE A 142 3.22 -5.93 23.00
N ALA A 143 2.63 -5.16 22.09
CA ALA A 143 1.81 -5.65 21.00
C ALA A 143 2.50 -5.47 19.66
N TYR A 144 2.34 -6.40 18.73
CA TYR A 144 2.79 -6.29 17.34
C TYR A 144 1.80 -7.00 16.43
N SER A 145 1.74 -6.59 15.16
CA SER A 145 0.75 -7.13 14.21
C SER A 145 1.06 -8.57 13.76
N ASP A 146 0.10 -9.21 13.13
CA ASP A 146 0.27 -10.48 12.40
C ASP A 146 0.75 -10.27 10.94
N SER A 147 1.04 -9.03 10.55
CA SER A 147 1.54 -8.64 9.21
C SER A 147 3.08 -8.59 9.16
N ALA A 148 3.63 -8.15 8.03
CA ALA A 148 5.08 -8.12 7.77
C ALA A 148 5.88 -7.42 8.88
N SER A 149 5.40 -6.29 9.42
CA SER A 149 6.06 -5.58 10.52
C SER A 149 6.08 -6.40 11.80
N GLY A 150 4.99 -7.07 12.13
CA GLY A 150 4.90 -7.87 13.33
C GLY A 150 5.68 -9.18 13.24
N VAL A 151 5.72 -9.80 12.08
CA VAL A 151 6.61 -10.96 11.84
C VAL A 151 8.05 -10.56 12.13
N TYR A 152 8.53 -9.44 11.58
CA TYR A 152 9.86 -8.93 11.87
C TYR A 152 10.08 -8.66 13.36
N VAL A 153 9.15 -7.97 14.04
CA VAL A 153 9.27 -7.66 15.47
C VAL A 153 9.35 -8.93 16.30
N GLY A 154 8.48 -9.91 16.06
CA GLY A 154 8.40 -11.13 16.84
C GLY A 154 9.52 -12.12 16.58
N THR A 155 10.05 -12.21 15.35
CA THR A 155 11.03 -13.22 14.97
C THR A 155 12.47 -12.70 14.88
N GLU A 156 12.66 -11.41 14.54
CA GLU A 156 13.99 -10.86 14.28
C GLU A 156 14.38 -9.76 15.27
N LEU A 157 13.53 -8.74 15.50
CA LEU A 157 13.90 -7.55 16.29
C LEU A 157 14.37 -7.92 17.71
N PHE A 158 13.58 -8.71 18.42
CA PHE A 158 13.89 -9.09 19.79
C PHE A 158 15.18 -9.94 19.89
N GLN A 159 15.46 -10.77 18.88
CA GLN A 159 16.71 -11.51 18.77
C GLN A 159 17.91 -10.58 18.53
N ARG A 160 17.77 -9.65 17.57
CA ARG A 160 18.83 -8.65 17.26
C ARG A 160 19.18 -7.78 18.45
N LEU A 161 18.18 -7.46 19.30
CA LEU A 161 18.37 -6.70 20.54
C LEU A 161 18.90 -7.57 21.70
N GLY A 162 18.95 -8.90 21.55
CA GLY A 162 19.36 -9.84 22.59
C GLY A 162 18.42 -9.88 23.81
N ILE A 163 17.10 -9.67 23.59
CA ILE A 163 16.09 -9.60 24.66
C ILE A 163 14.91 -10.56 24.46
N ALA A 164 14.97 -11.46 23.50
CA ALA A 164 13.83 -12.30 23.13
C ALA A 164 13.24 -13.06 24.33
N ASP A 165 14.08 -13.64 25.17
CA ASP A 165 13.61 -14.39 26.35
C ASP A 165 12.99 -13.49 27.41
N GLN A 166 13.52 -12.26 27.59
CA GLN A 166 13.03 -11.31 28.59
C GLN A 166 11.67 -10.71 28.21
N VAL A 167 11.34 -10.62 26.91
CA VAL A 167 10.07 -10.04 26.45
C VAL A 167 9.02 -11.09 26.11
N LYS A 168 9.37 -12.38 25.98
CA LYS A 168 8.50 -13.47 25.56
C LYS A 168 7.19 -13.54 26.35
N GLY A 169 7.22 -13.32 27.66
CA GLY A 169 6.04 -13.41 28.53
C GLY A 169 5.11 -12.18 28.48
N LYS A 170 5.53 -11.10 27.82
CA LYS A 170 4.80 -9.83 27.75
C LYS A 170 4.62 -9.28 26.35
N ALA A 171 5.18 -9.93 25.35
CA ALA A 171 5.03 -9.59 23.94
C ALA A 171 4.00 -10.52 23.28
N ARG A 172 3.02 -9.95 22.58
CA ARG A 172 1.97 -10.73 21.91
C ARG A 172 1.68 -10.23 20.51
N MET A 173 1.44 -11.15 19.61
CA MET A 173 0.91 -10.88 18.28
C MET A 173 -0.59 -10.57 18.36
N ILE A 174 -1.02 -9.55 17.64
CA ILE A 174 -2.42 -9.14 17.54
C ILE A 174 -2.94 -9.55 16.16
N PRO A 175 -3.86 -10.52 16.10
CA PRO A 175 -4.43 -10.97 14.84
C PRO A 175 -5.57 -10.06 14.39
N ALA A 176 -5.62 -9.77 13.08
CA ALA A 176 -6.77 -9.23 12.36
C ALA A 176 -7.31 -7.86 12.84
N GLU A 177 -6.63 -7.15 13.73
CA GLU A 177 -6.99 -5.77 14.10
C GLU A 177 -5.75 -4.86 14.16
N PRO A 178 -5.93 -3.52 14.04
CA PRO A 178 -4.84 -2.57 14.18
C PRO A 178 -4.24 -2.59 15.59
N VAL A 179 -2.92 -2.73 15.70
CA VAL A 179 -2.20 -2.73 17.00
C VAL A 179 -2.45 -1.43 17.76
N ALA A 180 -2.50 -0.29 17.08
CA ALA A 180 -2.77 0.99 17.72
C ALA A 180 -4.17 1.04 18.39
N ALA A 181 -5.16 0.29 17.90
CA ALA A 181 -6.47 0.19 18.55
C ALA A 181 -6.38 -0.57 19.89
N VAL A 182 -5.58 -1.63 19.95
CA VAL A 182 -5.30 -2.39 21.19
C VAL A 182 -4.60 -1.50 22.22
N VAL A 183 -3.61 -0.71 21.75
CA VAL A 183 -2.90 0.28 22.60
C VAL A 183 -3.84 1.37 23.08
N ALA A 184 -4.70 1.91 22.21
CA ALA A 184 -5.67 2.95 22.55
C ALA A 184 -6.64 2.51 23.67
N ARG A 185 -7.06 1.24 23.66
CA ARG A 185 -7.91 0.64 24.72
C ARG A 185 -7.14 0.34 26.02
N GLY A 186 -5.81 0.48 26.01
CA GLY A 186 -4.95 0.17 27.16
C GLY A 186 -4.71 -1.32 27.40
N GLU A 187 -5.00 -2.18 26.40
CA GLU A 187 -4.76 -3.62 26.45
C GLU A 187 -3.29 -3.99 26.19
N ALA A 188 -2.51 -3.06 25.66
CA ALA A 188 -1.06 -3.10 25.58
C ALA A 188 -0.48 -1.73 25.90
N GLU A 189 0.69 -1.70 26.56
CA GLU A 189 1.37 -0.46 26.92
C GLU A 189 2.03 0.19 25.70
N ILE A 190 2.70 -0.63 24.89
CA ILE A 190 3.34 -0.20 23.64
C ILE A 190 2.96 -1.13 22.49
N GLY A 191 2.93 -0.58 21.29
CA GLY A 191 2.58 -1.33 20.09
C GLY A 191 3.44 -0.98 18.89
N PHE A 192 3.73 -2.00 18.06
CA PHE A 192 4.53 -1.87 16.84
C PHE A 192 3.72 -2.28 15.61
N GLN A 193 3.72 -1.42 14.60
CA GLN A 193 3.13 -1.67 13.28
C GLN A 193 3.79 -0.74 12.25
N GLN A 194 3.40 -0.84 10.98
CA GLN A 194 3.78 0.17 9.99
C GLN A 194 3.33 1.56 10.46
N VAL A 195 4.16 2.59 10.30
CA VAL A 195 3.82 3.96 10.70
C VAL A 195 2.47 4.39 10.12
N SER A 196 2.23 4.06 8.86
CA SER A 196 0.98 4.39 8.15
C SER A 196 -0.28 3.72 8.71
N GLU A 197 -0.13 2.66 9.49
CA GLU A 197 -1.23 1.98 10.17
C GLU A 197 -1.40 2.47 11.62
N LEU A 198 -0.35 3.07 12.22
CA LEU A 198 -0.42 3.65 13.56
C LEU A 198 -1.06 5.04 13.55
N LEU A 199 -0.64 5.91 12.61
CA LEU A 199 -1.02 7.32 12.55
C LEU A 199 -2.53 7.59 12.48
N PRO A 200 -3.36 6.82 11.75
CA PRO A 200 -4.78 7.13 11.61
C PRO A 200 -5.64 6.72 12.81
N ILE A 201 -5.09 6.02 13.80
CA ILE A 201 -5.87 5.44 14.90
C ILE A 201 -6.00 6.45 16.06
N ALA A 202 -7.20 6.95 16.28
CA ALA A 202 -7.50 7.81 17.41
C ALA A 202 -7.30 7.06 18.75
N GLY A 203 -6.80 7.78 19.76
CA GLY A 203 -6.55 7.21 21.08
C GLY A 203 -5.18 6.56 21.25
N ALA A 204 -4.35 6.55 20.20
CA ALA A 204 -2.94 6.18 20.26
C ALA A 204 -2.05 7.34 19.79
N ASP A 205 -0.93 7.53 20.46
CA ASP A 205 0.09 8.52 20.08
C ASP A 205 1.29 7.82 19.45
N PHE A 206 1.67 8.27 18.27
CA PHE A 206 2.89 7.84 17.62
C PHE A 206 4.11 8.37 18.41
N VAL A 207 5.03 7.47 18.76
CA VAL A 207 6.25 7.78 19.52
C VAL A 207 7.39 8.12 18.56
N GLY A 208 7.62 7.27 17.56
CA GLY A 208 8.71 7.39 16.61
C GLY A 208 8.88 6.12 15.78
N GLN A 209 9.76 6.21 14.79
CA GLN A 209 10.22 5.05 14.02
C GLN A 209 11.27 4.27 14.80
N LEU A 210 11.47 2.99 14.46
CA LEU A 210 12.61 2.23 14.99
C LEU A 210 13.92 2.89 14.56
N PRO A 211 14.99 2.79 15.38
CA PRO A 211 16.34 3.21 14.97
C PRO A 211 16.77 2.53 13.67
N LEU A 212 17.49 3.26 12.81
CA LEU A 212 17.86 2.79 11.46
C LEU A 212 18.59 1.43 11.48
N GLU A 213 19.43 1.20 12.48
CA GLU A 213 20.21 -0.02 12.64
C GLU A 213 19.36 -1.27 12.85
N VAL A 214 18.14 -1.09 13.35
CA VAL A 214 17.17 -2.19 13.61
C VAL A 214 15.84 -1.94 12.90
N GLN A 215 15.78 -1.00 11.99
CA GLN A 215 14.60 -0.75 11.15
C GLN A 215 14.46 -1.85 10.09
N LYS A 216 13.21 -2.16 9.75
CA LYS A 216 12.86 -2.98 8.59
C LYS A 216 11.90 -2.18 7.72
N ILE A 217 12.40 -1.73 6.60
CA ILE A 217 11.56 -1.05 5.60
C ILE A 217 10.80 -2.10 4.80
N THR A 218 9.48 -1.98 4.78
CA THR A 218 8.61 -2.80 3.92
C THR A 218 8.32 -2.05 2.63
N VAL A 219 8.61 -2.66 1.49
CA VAL A 219 8.17 -2.16 0.18
C VAL A 219 6.74 -2.63 -0.06
N PHE A 220 5.83 -1.69 -0.36
CA PHE A 220 4.52 -2.03 -0.89
C PHE A 220 4.50 -1.80 -2.38
N SER A 221 4.02 -2.80 -3.10
CA SER A 221 4.01 -2.84 -4.55
C SER A 221 2.61 -3.10 -5.07
N ALA A 222 2.35 -2.68 -6.31
CA ALA A 222 1.14 -3.02 -7.05
C ALA A 222 1.46 -3.90 -8.25
N GLY A 223 0.50 -4.73 -8.66
CA GLY A 223 0.60 -5.56 -9.85
C GLY A 223 -0.76 -5.86 -10.45
N ILE A 224 -0.78 -6.22 -11.73
CA ILE A 224 -2.00 -6.60 -12.47
C ILE A 224 -2.24 -8.10 -12.29
N ALA A 225 -3.43 -8.47 -11.82
CA ALA A 225 -3.81 -9.88 -11.73
C ALA A 225 -3.85 -10.51 -13.14
N THR A 226 -3.39 -11.75 -13.27
CA THR A 226 -3.40 -12.45 -14.58
C THR A 226 -4.82 -12.62 -15.13
N ALA A 227 -5.82 -12.73 -14.23
CA ALA A 227 -7.24 -12.83 -14.59
C ALA A 227 -7.97 -11.47 -14.64
N ALA A 228 -7.22 -10.34 -14.67
CA ALA A 228 -7.80 -9.00 -14.71
C ALA A 228 -8.73 -8.82 -15.91
N LYS A 229 -9.91 -8.21 -15.67
CA LYS A 229 -10.86 -7.84 -16.71
C LYS A 229 -10.63 -6.42 -17.21
N GLU A 230 -10.09 -5.56 -16.35
CA GLU A 230 -9.81 -4.14 -16.63
C GLU A 230 -8.30 -3.82 -16.54
N PRO A 231 -7.42 -4.53 -17.28
CA PRO A 231 -5.95 -4.39 -17.10
C PRO A 231 -5.44 -3.00 -17.53
N VAL A 232 -6.09 -2.35 -18.50
CA VAL A 232 -5.69 -1.01 -18.97
C VAL A 232 -6.02 0.03 -17.91
N ALA A 233 -7.23 0.02 -17.36
CA ALA A 233 -7.65 0.92 -16.30
C ALA A 233 -6.88 0.62 -15.00
N GLY A 234 -6.57 -0.66 -14.70
CA GLY A 234 -5.72 -1.06 -13.60
C GLY A 234 -4.30 -0.49 -13.69
N LYS A 235 -3.68 -0.55 -14.88
CA LYS A 235 -2.36 0.08 -15.13
C LYS A 235 -2.41 1.60 -14.93
N ALA A 236 -3.48 2.27 -15.37
CA ALA A 236 -3.66 3.69 -15.15
C ALA A 236 -3.75 4.04 -13.64
N LEU A 237 -4.46 3.23 -12.85
CA LEU A 237 -4.52 3.38 -11.40
C LEU A 237 -3.12 3.20 -10.76
N ILE A 238 -2.37 2.16 -11.14
CA ILE A 238 -1.01 1.92 -10.64
C ILE A 238 -0.10 3.11 -10.99
N ALA A 239 -0.14 3.58 -12.23
CA ALA A 239 0.65 4.73 -12.68
C ALA A 239 0.30 6.00 -11.90
N PHE A 240 -0.99 6.25 -11.61
CA PHE A 240 -1.42 7.36 -10.77
C PHE A 240 -0.87 7.25 -9.34
N LEU A 241 -0.99 6.08 -8.70
CA LEU A 241 -0.48 5.85 -7.35
C LEU A 241 1.04 5.97 -7.23
N ALA A 242 1.78 5.70 -8.30
CA ALA A 242 3.24 5.87 -8.38
C ALA A 242 3.66 7.28 -8.81
N SER A 243 2.73 8.15 -9.15
CA SER A 243 3.02 9.47 -9.71
C SER A 243 3.39 10.51 -8.64
N PRO A 244 4.05 11.61 -9.02
CA PRO A 244 4.29 12.75 -8.12
C PRO A 244 3.00 13.34 -7.52
N ALA A 245 1.86 13.23 -8.19
CA ALA A 245 0.58 13.72 -7.68
C ALA A 245 0.11 12.96 -6.42
N ALA A 246 0.46 11.69 -6.28
CA ALA A 246 0.13 10.88 -5.10
C ALA A 246 1.06 11.16 -3.90
N ALA A 247 2.26 11.71 -4.14
CA ALA A 247 3.30 11.85 -3.12
C ALA A 247 2.86 12.61 -1.85
N PRO A 248 2.09 13.73 -1.90
CA PRO A 248 1.66 14.41 -0.69
C PRO A 248 0.80 13.55 0.24
N SER A 249 -0.18 12.81 -0.29
CA SER A 249 -1.06 11.93 0.49
C SER A 249 -0.29 10.74 1.07
N LEU A 250 0.66 10.18 0.31
CA LEU A 250 1.53 9.09 0.76
C LEU A 250 2.42 9.56 1.91
N THR A 251 3.13 10.68 1.76
CA THR A 251 4.03 11.23 2.79
C THR A 251 3.28 11.62 4.07
N LYS A 252 2.12 12.25 3.94
CA LYS A 252 1.24 12.58 5.08
C LYS A 252 0.83 11.34 5.89
N SER A 253 0.72 10.20 5.22
CA SER A 253 0.41 8.91 5.86
C SER A 253 1.63 8.19 6.44
N GLY A 254 2.82 8.81 6.46
CA GLY A 254 4.04 8.20 7.00
C GLY A 254 4.73 7.22 6.06
N LEU A 255 4.43 7.29 4.75
CA LEU A 255 5.03 6.49 3.69
C LEU A 255 6.04 7.33 2.90
N GLU A 256 7.10 6.71 2.37
CA GLU A 256 8.02 7.36 1.45
C GLU A 256 7.78 6.83 0.03
N PRO A 257 7.35 7.69 -0.93
CA PRO A 257 7.19 7.27 -2.33
C PRO A 257 8.52 6.77 -2.91
N VAL A 258 8.52 5.61 -3.59
CA VAL A 258 9.75 5.05 -4.20
C VAL A 258 10.36 6.01 -5.21
N ALA A 259 9.55 6.68 -6.04
CA ALA A 259 10.04 7.68 -6.99
C ALA A 259 10.81 8.84 -6.32
N ALA A 260 10.40 9.26 -5.12
CA ALA A 260 11.10 10.29 -4.36
C ALA A 260 12.38 9.77 -3.67
N ALA A 261 12.38 8.50 -3.25
CA ALA A 261 13.54 7.86 -2.63
C ALA A 261 14.69 7.66 -3.64
N MET A 262 14.35 7.34 -4.90
CA MET A 262 15.35 7.16 -5.98
C MET A 262 15.92 8.48 -6.51
N ALA A 263 15.34 9.61 -6.18
CA ALA A 263 15.81 10.95 -6.60
C ALA A 263 16.79 11.61 -5.62
N LYS A 264 17.06 10.99 -4.48
CA LYS A 264 18.04 11.41 -3.45
C LYS A 264 19.37 10.69 -3.65
#